data_9aa301783a5d98332faf1dcd55994d8a
#
_entry.id   9aa301783a5d98332faf1dcd55994d8a
#
_cell.length_a   1.000
_cell.length_b   1.000
_cell.length_c   1.000
_cell.angle_alpha   90.00
_cell.angle_beta   90.00
_cell.angle_gamma   90.00
#
_symmetry.space_group_name_H-M   'P 1'
#
loop_
_entity.id
_entity.type
_entity.pdbx_description
1 polymer ?
#
loop_
_entity_poly.entity_id
_entity_poly.type
_entity_poly.pdbx_seq_one_letter_code
_entity_poly.pdbx_strand_id
1 'polypeptide(L)'
;MDSLNEALVACVKAAGGSANVGPKLWPEKQREAAQRLLLDCLNDERPAKLSPEQVLLVLRLAREKGFHGGINFIAADLGYGVPAPLDPRDEAADLMRQYIESVAEQKRTADRMEKAAARLGMRAVA
;
A
#
# COMPACT_ATOMS: atom_id res chain seq x y z
N MET A 1 9.27 9.41 0.81
CA MET A 1 9.67 8.35 1.73
C MET A 1 10.66 7.44 1.02
N ASP A 2 11.85 7.32 1.58
CA ASP A 2 12.95 6.62 0.93
C ASP A 2 13.22 5.24 1.53
N SER A 3 12.56 4.90 2.66
CA SER A 3 12.73 3.60 3.31
C SER A 3 11.45 3.13 3.97
N LEU A 4 11.39 1.82 4.26
CA LEU A 4 10.26 1.25 4.99
C LEU A 4 10.14 1.86 6.38
N ASN A 5 11.25 2.11 7.08
CA ASN A 5 11.21 2.74 8.39
C ASN A 5 10.61 4.14 8.34
N GLU A 6 10.95 4.94 7.34
CA GLU A 6 10.33 6.26 7.16
C GLU A 6 8.82 6.14 6.92
N ALA A 7 8.40 5.18 6.11
CA ALA A 7 6.99 4.92 5.87
C ALA A 7 6.28 4.49 7.16
N LEU A 8 6.90 3.65 7.97
CA LEU A 8 6.34 3.22 9.26
C LEU A 8 6.29 4.36 10.27
N VAL A 9 7.29 5.24 10.30
CA VAL A 9 7.24 6.46 11.13
C VAL A 9 6.04 7.33 10.76
N ALA A 10 5.80 7.53 9.46
CA ALA A 10 4.64 8.29 9.00
C ALA A 10 3.32 7.60 9.39
N CYS A 11 3.25 6.27 9.30
CA CYS A 11 2.09 5.49 9.74
C CYS A 11 1.83 5.65 11.23
N VAL A 12 2.87 5.56 12.06
CA VAL A 12 2.76 5.72 13.52
C VAL A 12 2.25 7.12 13.87
N LYS A 13 2.76 8.14 13.21
CA LYS A 13 2.28 9.52 13.42
C LYS A 13 0.80 9.65 13.06
N ALA A 14 0.41 9.11 11.93
CA ALA A 14 -0.99 9.13 11.48
C ALA A 14 -1.92 8.35 12.41
N ALA A 15 -1.42 7.26 13.00
CA ALA A 15 -2.18 6.40 13.91
C ALA A 15 -2.30 6.95 15.34
N GLY A 16 -1.75 8.13 15.59
CA GLY A 16 -1.87 8.79 16.90
C GLY A 16 -0.56 8.96 17.66
N GLY A 17 0.57 8.61 17.05
CA GLY A 17 1.90 8.76 17.62
C GLY A 17 2.38 7.53 18.40
N SER A 18 3.67 7.51 18.71
CA SER A 18 4.33 6.38 19.37
C SER A 18 3.77 6.04 20.75
N ALA A 19 3.32 7.06 21.49
CA ALA A 19 2.73 6.86 22.81
C ALA A 19 1.40 6.11 22.77
N ASN A 20 0.66 6.20 21.66
CA ASN A 20 -0.61 5.50 21.47
C ASN A 20 -0.43 4.16 20.76
N VAL A 21 0.49 4.08 19.81
CA VAL A 21 0.72 2.86 19.02
C VAL A 21 1.53 1.83 19.80
N GLY A 22 2.54 2.26 20.56
CA GLY A 22 3.39 1.35 21.32
C GLY A 22 2.62 0.37 22.21
N PRO A 23 1.68 0.83 23.05
CA PRO A 23 0.88 -0.06 23.90
C PRO A 23 -0.01 -1.03 23.11
N LYS A 24 -0.37 -0.72 21.89
CA LYS A 24 -1.14 -1.64 21.03
C LYS A 24 -0.28 -2.77 20.47
N LEU A 25 1.02 -2.52 20.28
CA LEU A 25 1.98 -3.54 19.84
C LEU A 25 2.45 -4.43 20.99
N TRP A 26 2.61 -3.85 22.18
CA TRP A 26 3.06 -4.54 23.38
C TRP A 26 2.12 -4.23 24.56
N PRO A 27 0.92 -4.81 24.57
CA PRO A 27 -0.06 -4.54 25.62
C PRO A 27 0.37 -5.01 27.00
N GLU A 28 1.30 -5.97 27.07
CA GLU A 28 1.86 -6.49 28.32
C GLU A 28 2.89 -5.57 28.99
N LYS A 29 3.39 -4.57 28.25
CA LYS A 29 4.40 -3.63 28.75
C LYS A 29 3.75 -2.35 29.28
N GLN A 30 4.47 -1.67 30.17
CA GLN A 30 4.10 -0.32 30.56
C GLN A 30 4.17 0.63 29.36
N ARG A 31 3.34 1.66 29.37
CA ARG A 31 3.18 2.57 28.23
C ARG A 31 4.50 3.19 27.78
N GLU A 32 5.30 3.67 28.72
CA GLU A 32 6.58 4.29 28.41
C GLU A 32 7.60 3.30 27.83
N ALA A 33 7.61 2.09 28.34
CA ALA A 33 8.48 1.02 27.84
C ALA A 33 8.08 0.60 26.43
N ALA A 34 6.79 0.47 26.17
CA ALA A 34 6.27 0.13 24.84
C ALA A 34 6.59 1.24 23.83
N GLN A 35 6.40 2.50 24.21
CA GLN A 35 6.76 3.64 23.36
C GLN A 35 8.24 3.64 23.01
N ARG A 36 9.10 3.44 24.01
CA ARG A 36 10.56 3.42 23.81
C ARG A 36 10.98 2.30 22.87
N LEU A 37 10.41 1.12 23.07
CA LEU A 37 10.72 -0.03 22.20
C LEU A 37 10.28 0.23 20.77
N LEU A 38 9.12 0.85 20.56
CA LEU A 38 8.66 1.22 19.23
C LEU A 38 9.62 2.19 18.56
N LEU A 39 10.07 3.22 19.28
CA LEU A 39 11.04 4.19 18.76
C LEU A 39 12.37 3.52 18.40
N ASP A 40 12.82 2.57 19.20
CA ASP A 40 14.03 1.78 18.89
C ASP A 40 13.84 0.95 17.61
N CYS A 41 12.69 0.31 17.44
CA CYS A 41 12.40 -0.49 16.25
C CYS A 41 12.32 0.36 14.97
N LEU A 42 11.94 1.61 15.09
CA LEU A 42 11.85 2.53 13.94
C LEU A 42 13.16 3.26 13.65
N ASN A 43 14.16 3.09 14.50
CA ASN A 43 15.47 3.71 14.34
C ASN A 43 16.39 2.76 13.57
N ASP A 44 16.88 3.20 12.39
CA ASP A 44 17.76 2.41 11.55
C ASP A 44 19.08 2.02 12.22
N GLU A 45 19.53 2.83 13.18
CA GLU A 45 20.79 2.61 13.90
C GLU A 45 20.68 1.59 15.05
N ARG A 46 19.45 1.17 15.39
CA ARG A 46 19.21 0.20 16.45
C ARG A 46 18.98 -1.20 15.85
N PRO A 47 19.43 -2.27 16.55
CA PRO A 47 19.22 -3.63 16.04
C PRO A 47 17.77 -4.11 16.15
N ALA A 48 16.98 -3.56 17.07
CA ALA A 48 15.58 -3.94 17.23
C ALA A 48 14.76 -3.61 16.00
N LYS A 49 13.92 -4.54 15.56
CA LYS A 49 13.02 -4.37 14.42
C LYS A 49 11.63 -4.90 14.75
N LEU A 50 10.62 -4.36 14.11
CA LEU A 50 9.26 -4.88 14.21
C LEU A 50 9.16 -6.23 13.51
N SER A 51 8.36 -7.13 14.07
CA SER A 51 7.99 -8.37 13.37
C SER A 51 7.08 -8.06 12.18
N PRO A 52 6.96 -8.99 11.20
CA PRO A 52 6.00 -8.80 10.10
C PRO A 52 4.58 -8.52 10.57
N GLU A 53 4.12 -9.21 11.62
CA GLU A 53 2.77 -9.02 12.18
C GLU A 53 2.61 -7.63 12.79
N GLN A 54 3.65 -7.13 13.45
CA GLN A 54 3.65 -5.77 14.00
C GLN A 54 3.63 -4.70 12.91
N VAL A 55 4.37 -4.92 11.83
CA VAL A 55 4.32 -4.04 10.64
C VAL A 55 2.90 -3.97 10.09
N LEU A 56 2.25 -5.13 9.91
CA LEU A 56 0.86 -5.18 9.44
C LEU A 56 -0.09 -4.45 10.38
N LEU A 57 0.09 -4.58 11.69
CA LEU A 57 -0.75 -3.88 12.66
C LEU A 57 -0.59 -2.36 12.56
N VAL A 58 0.64 -1.87 12.43
CA VAL A 58 0.90 -0.44 12.22
C VAL A 58 0.23 0.08 10.95
N LEU A 59 0.31 -0.68 9.86
CA LEU A 59 -0.35 -0.32 8.61
C LEU A 59 -1.88 -0.27 8.75
N ARG A 60 -2.47 -1.22 9.50
CA ARG A 60 -3.91 -1.23 9.76
C ARG A 60 -4.35 -0.02 10.58
N LEU A 61 -3.59 0.30 11.64
CA LEU A 61 -3.90 1.44 12.49
C LEU A 61 -3.85 2.76 11.71
N ALA A 62 -2.87 2.91 10.83
CA ALA A 62 -2.77 4.08 9.96
C ALA A 62 -3.95 4.15 8.98
N ARG A 63 -4.33 3.01 8.39
CA ARG A 63 -5.47 2.93 7.48
C ARG A 63 -6.77 3.35 8.15
N GLU A 64 -6.99 2.95 9.40
CA GLU A 64 -8.17 3.35 10.18
C GLU A 64 -8.29 4.88 10.30
N LYS A 65 -7.17 5.59 10.27
CA LYS A 65 -7.10 7.05 10.31
C LYS A 65 -7.09 7.69 8.92
N GLY A 66 -7.27 6.90 7.86
CA GLY A 66 -7.29 7.39 6.49
C GLY A 66 -5.91 7.62 5.88
N PHE A 67 -4.84 7.11 6.50
CA PHE A 67 -3.49 7.25 5.97
C PHE A 67 -3.06 5.98 5.24
N HIS A 68 -2.71 6.12 3.97
CA HIS A 68 -2.36 5.01 3.10
C HIS A 68 -0.89 5.05 2.61
N GLY A 69 -0.08 5.97 3.16
CA GLY A 69 1.29 6.17 2.71
C GLY A 69 2.19 4.95 2.91
N GLY A 70 1.94 4.15 3.95
CA GLY A 70 2.74 2.96 4.22
C GLY A 70 2.57 1.88 3.16
N ILE A 71 1.33 1.52 2.86
CA ILE A 71 1.06 0.50 1.83
C ILE A 71 1.40 1.02 0.43
N ASN A 72 1.22 2.31 0.18
CA ASN A 72 1.60 2.92 -1.09
C ASN A 72 3.11 2.83 -1.30
N PHE A 73 3.91 3.07 -0.26
CA PHE A 73 5.36 2.91 -0.32
C PHE A 73 5.75 1.47 -0.65
N ILE A 74 5.17 0.50 0.06
CA ILE A 74 5.48 -0.92 -0.14
C ILE A 74 5.14 -1.35 -1.56
N ALA A 75 3.94 -0.99 -2.05
CA ALA A 75 3.51 -1.33 -3.40
C ALA A 75 4.45 -0.72 -4.45
N ALA A 76 4.80 0.56 -4.32
CA ALA A 76 5.69 1.23 -5.25
C ALA A 76 7.09 0.63 -5.26
N ASP A 77 7.63 0.31 -4.08
CA ASP A 77 8.95 -0.30 -3.93
C ASP A 77 9.01 -1.67 -4.59
N LEU A 78 7.94 -2.44 -4.53
CA LEU A 78 7.84 -3.76 -5.14
C LEU A 78 7.48 -3.71 -6.64
N GLY A 79 7.19 -2.54 -7.19
CA GLY A 79 6.84 -2.40 -8.60
C GLY A 79 5.36 -2.55 -8.90
N TYR A 80 4.49 -2.41 -7.91
CA TYR A 80 3.04 -2.45 -8.10
C TYR A 80 2.45 -1.05 -8.15
N GLY A 81 1.25 -0.94 -8.73
CA GLY A 81 0.50 0.30 -8.72
C GLY A 81 -0.04 0.65 -7.34
N VAL A 82 -0.62 1.84 -7.19
CA VAL A 82 -1.19 2.30 -5.93
C VAL A 82 -2.40 1.43 -5.58
N PRO A 83 -2.40 0.75 -4.42
CA PRO A 83 -3.55 -0.03 -3.99
C PRO A 83 -4.70 0.88 -3.58
N ALA A 84 -5.93 0.42 -3.85
CA ALA A 84 -7.14 1.12 -3.43
C ALA A 84 -7.74 0.42 -2.22
N PRO A 85 -8.15 1.16 -1.16
CA PRO A 85 -8.80 0.54 -0.01
C PRO A 85 -10.17 -0.04 -0.40
N LEU A 86 -10.47 -1.21 0.17
CA LEU A 86 -11.79 -1.81 0.02
C LEU A 86 -12.72 -1.19 1.08
N ASP A 87 -13.58 -0.28 0.64
CA ASP A 87 -14.63 0.29 1.47
C ASP A 87 -15.97 -0.14 0.87
N PRO A 88 -16.91 -0.66 1.67
CA PRO A 88 -18.24 -1.02 1.16
C PRO A 88 -18.95 0.11 0.43
N ARG A 89 -18.66 1.36 0.79
CA ARG A 89 -19.23 2.54 0.12
C ARG A 89 -18.67 2.77 -1.27
N ASP A 90 -17.42 2.38 -1.48
CA ASP A 90 -16.67 2.65 -2.71
C ASP A 90 -16.50 1.41 -3.58
N GLU A 91 -16.99 0.25 -3.13
CA GLU A 91 -16.86 -1.01 -3.86
C GLU A 91 -17.44 -0.92 -5.27
N ALA A 92 -18.62 -0.32 -5.41
CA ALA A 92 -19.24 -0.15 -6.71
C ALA A 92 -18.43 0.79 -7.60
N ALA A 93 -17.85 1.85 -7.05
CA ALA A 93 -16.99 2.77 -7.78
C ALA A 93 -15.69 2.10 -8.23
N ASP A 94 -15.09 1.27 -7.38
CA ASP A 94 -13.90 0.51 -7.71
C ASP A 94 -14.16 -0.52 -8.81
N LEU A 95 -15.27 -1.25 -8.73
CA LEU A 95 -15.69 -2.20 -9.76
C LEU A 95 -15.90 -1.50 -11.10
N MET A 96 -16.54 -0.33 -11.09
CA MET A 96 -16.73 0.47 -12.29
C MET A 96 -15.40 0.92 -12.88
N ARG A 97 -14.46 1.36 -12.04
CA ARG A 97 -13.12 1.76 -12.48
C ARG A 97 -12.37 0.60 -13.13
N GLN A 98 -12.40 -0.58 -12.50
CA GLN A 98 -11.78 -1.79 -13.05
C GLN A 98 -12.39 -2.18 -14.39
N TYR A 99 -13.70 -2.06 -14.53
CA TYR A 99 -14.39 -2.32 -15.78
C TYR A 99 -13.93 -1.36 -16.89
N ILE A 100 -13.84 -0.07 -16.59
CA ILE A 100 -13.37 0.94 -17.55
C ILE A 100 -11.93 0.65 -17.99
N GLU A 101 -11.06 0.32 -17.06
CA GLU A 101 -9.67 -0.05 -17.34
C GLU A 101 -9.60 -1.30 -18.23
N SER A 102 -10.40 -2.31 -17.95
CA SER A 102 -10.47 -3.54 -18.73
C SER A 102 -10.92 -3.27 -20.17
N VAL A 103 -11.93 -2.44 -20.37
CA VAL A 103 -12.41 -2.07 -21.70
C VAL A 103 -11.33 -1.29 -22.47
N ALA A 104 -10.65 -0.35 -21.83
CA ALA A 104 -9.56 0.40 -22.44
C ALA A 104 -8.39 -0.51 -22.84
N GLU A 105 -8.06 -1.50 -22.03
CA GLU A 105 -7.02 -2.50 -22.31
C GLU A 105 -7.39 -3.37 -23.50
N GLN A 106 -8.63 -3.85 -23.57
CA GLN A 106 -9.12 -4.63 -24.70
C GLN A 106 -9.03 -3.83 -26.00
N LYS A 107 -9.40 -2.56 -25.97
CA LYS A 107 -9.31 -1.67 -27.12
C LYS A 107 -7.86 -1.51 -27.58
N ARG A 108 -6.93 -1.30 -26.67
CA ARG A 108 -5.49 -1.20 -27.01
C ARG A 108 -4.96 -2.48 -27.62
N THR A 109 -5.37 -3.61 -27.11
CA THR A 109 -4.98 -4.92 -27.65
C THR A 109 -5.50 -5.12 -29.06
N ALA A 110 -6.76 -4.79 -29.31
CA ALA A 110 -7.37 -4.86 -30.64
C ALA A 110 -6.62 -3.96 -31.64
N ASP A 111 -6.31 -2.72 -31.24
CA ASP A 111 -5.55 -1.78 -32.08
C ASP A 111 -4.15 -2.32 -32.41
N ARG A 112 -3.47 -2.93 -31.46
CA ARG A 112 -2.15 -3.55 -31.69
C ARG A 112 -2.23 -4.73 -32.64
N MET A 113 -3.26 -5.56 -32.52
CA MET A 113 -3.49 -6.70 -33.42
C MET A 113 -3.75 -6.22 -34.86
N GLU A 114 -4.55 -5.18 -35.02
CA GLU A 114 -4.83 -4.58 -36.30
C GLU A 114 -3.58 -4.02 -36.98
N LYS A 115 -2.76 -3.29 -36.21
CA LYS A 115 -1.47 -2.75 -36.69
C LYS A 115 -0.51 -3.89 -37.08
N ALA A 116 -0.43 -4.94 -36.29
CA ALA A 116 0.42 -6.10 -36.60
C ALA A 116 -0.04 -6.79 -37.87
N ALA A 117 -1.35 -6.99 -38.08
CA ALA A 117 -1.91 -7.55 -39.30
C ALA A 117 -1.59 -6.68 -40.54
N ALA A 118 -1.67 -5.36 -40.40
CA ALA A 118 -1.31 -4.43 -41.46
C ALA A 118 0.18 -4.53 -41.84
N ARG A 119 1.08 -4.68 -40.86
CA ARG A 119 2.53 -4.86 -41.11
C ARG A 119 2.84 -6.15 -41.86
N LEU A 120 2.07 -7.19 -41.62
CA LEU A 120 2.24 -8.49 -42.30
C LEU A 120 1.56 -8.54 -43.67
N GLY A 121 0.93 -7.46 -44.14
CA GLY A 121 0.21 -7.39 -45.37
C GLY A 121 -1.12 -8.11 -45.33
N MET A 122 -1.60 -8.48 -44.16
CA MET A 122 -2.92 -9.07 -43.97
C MET A 122 -3.96 -7.96 -43.81
N ARG A 123 -5.02 -8.03 -44.60
CA ARG A 123 -6.16 -7.15 -44.40
C ARG A 123 -7.07 -7.73 -43.34
N ALA A 124 -7.49 -6.87 -42.40
CA ALA A 124 -8.55 -7.24 -41.48
C ALA A 124 -9.78 -7.61 -42.31
N VAL A 125 -10.27 -8.80 -42.10
CA VAL A 125 -11.53 -9.24 -42.70
C VAL A 125 -12.64 -8.56 -41.89
N ALA A 126 -13.35 -7.69 -42.54
CA ALA A 126 -14.49 -7.03 -41.95
C ALA A 126 -15.60 -8.02 -41.59
#